data_cf32c2235712a5a7acf01717d8dd69f3
#
_entry.id   cf32c2235712a5a7acf01717d8dd69f3
#
_cell.length_a   1.000
_cell.length_b   1.000
_cell.length_c   1.000
_cell.angle_alpha   90.00
_cell.angle_beta   90.00
_cell.angle_gamma   90.00
#
_symmetry.space_group_name_H-M   'P 1'
#
loop_
_entity.id
_entity.type
_entity.pdbx_description
1 polymer ?
#
loop_
_entity_poly.entity_id
_entity_poly.type
_entity_poly.pdbx_seq_one_letter_code
_entity_poly.pdbx_strand_id
1 'polypeptide(L)'
;ETYQACKEESVLSVIDGAHGVGQIPLNLGDLSPDFFVSNCHKWLYTPRGCALLYVPKRNQHLLRTSFPTSHGYTSPADRGRGTHAGKTDFEMLFEFVATVDDTPYMCVPAALDFRKRICGGEDAIYKYLHTIAQEGGDVVAQIVGTDVMQEPGLSNPFQESDIRRCAMVNVRMPLAFKDDKEVNPHVPDPSSSPFSLLSMKDAKPVCEWMQSRLIMEYDTFAKFYPHGGWLWLRLSGQIYLEIEDFEWIGNIARILCERVGSGEWLQKSRI
;
A
#
# COMPACT_ATOMS: atom_id res chain seq x y z
N GLU A 1 0.79 -0.65 -19.03
CA GLU A 1 0.25 0.42 -19.90
C GLU A 1 0.87 1.78 -19.60
N THR A 2 0.83 2.30 -18.37
CA THR A 2 1.32 3.65 -18.00
C THR A 2 2.81 3.86 -18.32
N TYR A 3 3.69 2.90 -18.02
CA TYR A 3 5.13 3.04 -18.32
C TYR A 3 5.42 3.01 -19.83
N GLN A 4 4.60 2.30 -20.60
CA GLN A 4 4.71 2.28 -22.05
C GLN A 4 4.36 3.65 -22.64
N ALA A 5 3.30 4.29 -22.15
CA ALA A 5 2.96 5.66 -22.51
C ALA A 5 4.09 6.65 -22.16
N CYS A 6 4.73 6.49 -21.00
CA CYS A 6 5.91 7.30 -20.64
C CYS A 6 7.03 7.18 -21.68
N LYS A 7 7.31 5.95 -22.16
CA LYS A 7 8.34 5.74 -23.19
C LYS A 7 7.98 6.40 -24.52
N GLU A 8 6.73 6.27 -24.95
CA GLU A 8 6.23 6.86 -26.20
C GLU A 8 6.35 8.38 -26.18
N GLU A 9 6.09 8.99 -25.03
CA GLU A 9 6.20 10.45 -24.82
C GLU A 9 7.60 10.90 -24.39
N SER A 10 8.60 10.02 -24.38
CA SER A 10 9.97 10.33 -23.93
C SER A 10 10.06 10.90 -22.51
N VAL A 11 9.17 10.46 -21.63
CA VAL A 11 9.11 10.82 -20.21
C VAL A 11 9.69 9.68 -19.38
N LEU A 12 10.52 10.00 -18.39
CA LEU A 12 11.06 8.99 -17.47
C LEU A 12 9.97 8.49 -16.51
N SER A 13 9.86 7.17 -16.38
CA SER A 13 8.94 6.53 -15.46
C SER A 13 9.58 6.28 -14.10
N VAL A 14 8.88 6.65 -13.02
CA VAL A 14 9.22 6.29 -11.64
C VAL A 14 8.07 5.48 -11.07
N ILE A 15 8.31 4.21 -10.77
CA ILE A 15 7.29 3.33 -10.18
C ILE A 15 7.49 3.27 -8.67
N ASP A 16 6.51 3.79 -7.92
CA ASP A 16 6.40 3.54 -6.49
C ASP A 16 5.76 2.16 -6.27
N GLY A 17 6.62 1.16 -6.16
CA GLY A 17 6.25 -0.21 -5.85
C GLY A 17 6.40 -0.53 -4.36
N ALA A 18 6.17 0.45 -3.46
CA ALA A 18 6.38 0.30 -2.02
C ALA A 18 5.68 -0.91 -1.39
N HIS A 19 4.60 -1.40 -2.00
CA HIS A 19 3.90 -2.62 -1.62
C HIS A 19 4.11 -3.79 -2.59
N GLY A 20 4.98 -3.68 -3.60
CA GLY A 20 5.09 -4.67 -4.66
C GLY A 20 5.94 -5.89 -4.27
N VAL A 21 7.18 -5.65 -3.82
CA VAL A 21 8.13 -6.72 -3.51
C VAL A 21 7.64 -7.60 -2.36
N GLY A 22 7.54 -8.90 -2.62
CA GLY A 22 7.08 -9.90 -1.66
C GLY A 22 5.55 -10.05 -1.56
N GLN A 23 4.78 -9.22 -2.29
CA GLN A 23 3.32 -9.29 -2.33
C GLN A 23 2.80 -9.83 -3.67
N ILE A 24 3.43 -9.43 -4.76
CA ILE A 24 3.06 -9.84 -6.13
C ILE A 24 4.29 -10.30 -6.90
N PRO A 25 4.13 -11.18 -7.92
CA PRO A 25 5.21 -11.51 -8.83
C PRO A 25 5.66 -10.27 -9.59
N LEU A 26 6.95 -9.98 -9.56
CA LEU A 26 7.54 -8.83 -10.26
C LEU A 26 8.71 -9.27 -11.13
N ASN A 27 8.68 -8.90 -12.40
CA ASN A 27 9.82 -8.97 -13.30
C ASN A 27 10.18 -7.57 -13.82
N LEU A 28 11.18 -6.95 -13.20
CA LEU A 28 11.60 -5.61 -13.58
C LEU A 28 12.27 -5.56 -14.96
N GLY A 29 12.76 -6.70 -15.46
CA GLY A 29 13.25 -6.83 -16.83
C GLY A 29 12.13 -6.62 -17.85
N ASP A 30 11.00 -7.26 -17.66
CA ASP A 30 9.83 -7.16 -18.55
C ASP A 30 9.11 -5.81 -18.39
N LEU A 31 8.95 -5.35 -17.15
CA LEU A 31 8.39 -4.03 -16.85
C LEU A 31 9.26 -2.91 -17.40
N SER A 32 10.58 -3.09 -17.37
CA SER A 32 11.58 -2.14 -17.88
C SER A 32 11.35 -0.67 -17.45
N PRO A 33 11.10 -0.37 -16.17
CA PRO A 33 10.93 0.99 -15.70
C PRO A 33 12.24 1.77 -15.77
N ASP A 34 12.15 3.10 -15.73
CA ASP A 34 13.34 3.93 -15.59
C ASP A 34 13.85 3.99 -14.15
N PHE A 35 12.93 3.99 -13.20
CA PHE A 35 13.22 3.85 -11.77
C PHE A 35 12.10 3.05 -11.10
N PHE A 36 12.47 2.21 -10.13
CA PHE A 36 11.52 1.49 -9.29
C PHE A 36 11.99 1.52 -7.84
N VAL A 37 11.08 1.81 -6.92
CA VAL A 37 11.33 1.78 -5.48
C VAL A 37 10.36 0.83 -4.79
N SER A 38 10.81 0.11 -3.77
CA SER A 38 9.97 -0.77 -2.97
C SER A 38 10.47 -0.88 -1.54
N ASN A 39 9.61 -1.35 -0.64
CA ASN A 39 9.95 -1.61 0.74
C ASN A 39 10.05 -3.12 1.02
N CYS A 40 11.22 -3.59 1.39
CA CYS A 40 11.43 -4.99 1.79
C CYS A 40 10.80 -5.31 3.15
N HIS A 41 10.69 -4.32 4.04
CA HIS A 41 10.13 -4.50 5.38
C HIS A 41 8.60 -4.61 5.44
N LYS A 42 7.87 -4.47 4.32
CA LYS A 42 6.41 -4.62 4.30
C LYS A 42 6.00 -6.07 4.02
N TRP A 43 6.40 -6.61 2.88
CA TRP A 43 5.94 -7.91 2.41
C TRP A 43 7.06 -8.94 2.22
N LEU A 44 8.33 -8.52 2.26
CA LEU A 44 9.47 -9.42 2.19
C LEU A 44 9.94 -9.90 3.58
N TYR A 45 9.34 -9.38 4.67
CA TYR A 45 9.56 -9.76 6.07
C TYR A 45 10.94 -9.38 6.63
N THR A 46 11.59 -8.36 6.07
CA THR A 46 12.79 -7.79 6.68
C THR A 46 12.44 -6.83 7.82
N PRO A 47 13.37 -6.52 8.74
CA PRO A 47 13.18 -5.44 9.69
C PRO A 47 12.94 -4.09 9.01
N ARG A 48 12.33 -3.14 9.74
CA ARG A 48 12.08 -1.78 9.25
C ARG A 48 13.39 -1.09 8.84
N GLY A 49 13.29 -0.18 7.86
CA GLY A 49 14.42 0.55 7.31
C GLY A 49 15.05 -0.10 6.07
N CYS A 50 14.57 -1.28 5.65
CA CYS A 50 15.03 -1.94 4.43
C CYS A 50 14.14 -1.57 3.24
N ALA A 51 14.75 -0.95 2.21
CA ALA A 51 14.09 -0.59 0.97
C ALA A 51 14.95 -1.01 -0.22
N LEU A 52 14.36 -1.06 -1.40
CA LEU A 52 15.00 -1.41 -2.67
C LEU A 52 14.84 -0.23 -3.63
N LEU A 53 15.94 0.13 -4.28
CA LEU A 53 15.97 1.04 -5.43
C LEU A 53 16.53 0.27 -6.64
N TYR A 54 15.73 0.16 -7.69
CA TYR A 54 16.19 -0.37 -8.98
C TYR A 54 16.39 0.77 -9.97
N VAL A 55 17.58 0.81 -10.57
CA VAL A 55 17.95 1.76 -11.62
C VAL A 55 18.68 0.97 -12.72
N PRO A 56 18.11 0.85 -13.92
CA PRO A 56 18.79 0.18 -15.03
C PRO A 56 20.07 0.94 -15.41
N LYS A 57 21.07 0.22 -15.89
CA LYS A 57 22.40 0.80 -16.24
C LYS A 57 22.31 2.05 -17.11
N ARG A 58 21.32 2.08 -18.05
CA ARG A 58 21.09 3.23 -18.93
C ARG A 58 20.79 4.54 -18.19
N ASN A 59 20.24 4.46 -16.96
CA ASN A 59 19.78 5.62 -16.18
C ASN A 59 20.65 5.92 -14.95
N GLN A 60 21.64 5.07 -14.61
CA GLN A 60 22.47 5.26 -13.42
C GLN A 60 23.23 6.59 -13.41
N HIS A 61 23.61 7.08 -14.58
CA HIS A 61 24.29 8.38 -14.75
C HIS A 61 23.42 9.60 -14.33
N LEU A 62 22.10 9.43 -14.23
CA LEU A 62 21.16 10.48 -13.80
C LEU A 62 21.22 10.70 -12.28
N LEU A 63 21.61 9.69 -11.52
CA LEU A 63 21.76 9.81 -10.06
C LEU A 63 23.14 10.40 -9.74
N ARG A 64 23.10 11.54 -9.07
CA ARG A 64 24.31 12.35 -8.79
C ARG A 64 24.73 12.30 -7.34
N THR A 65 23.84 11.86 -6.48
CA THR A 65 24.04 11.78 -5.04
C THR A 65 23.09 10.76 -4.44
N SER A 66 23.48 10.13 -3.36
CA SER A 66 22.61 9.31 -2.54
C SER A 66 22.12 10.12 -1.33
N PHE A 67 22.85 10.10 -0.22
CA PHE A 67 22.58 10.90 0.95
C PHE A 67 23.42 12.19 0.93
N PRO A 68 22.99 13.30 1.56
CA PRO A 68 23.76 14.53 1.67
C PRO A 68 24.87 14.40 2.71
N THR A 69 25.84 13.52 2.44
CA THR A 69 27.02 13.27 3.27
C THR A 69 28.29 13.56 2.49
N SER A 70 29.44 13.56 3.16
CA SER A 70 30.76 13.71 2.51
C SER A 70 31.10 12.61 1.51
N HIS A 71 30.40 11.48 1.56
CA HIS A 71 30.60 10.33 0.66
C HIS A 71 29.52 10.21 -0.43
N GLY A 72 28.42 10.91 -0.30
CA GLY A 72 27.25 10.77 -1.18
C GLY A 72 27.23 11.70 -2.39
N TYR A 73 28.32 12.40 -2.69
CA TYR A 73 28.37 13.33 -3.81
C TYR A 73 29.70 13.28 -4.56
N THR A 74 29.63 13.17 -5.88
CA THR A 74 30.79 13.32 -6.78
C THR A 74 30.55 14.51 -7.72
N SER A 75 31.49 15.45 -7.78
CA SER A 75 31.36 16.62 -8.63
C SER A 75 31.26 16.21 -10.11
N PRO A 76 30.57 16.99 -10.97
CA PRO A 76 30.53 16.69 -12.40
C PRO A 76 31.94 16.63 -13.06
N ALA A 77 32.92 17.37 -12.53
CA ALA A 77 34.28 17.38 -13.04
C ALA A 77 35.06 16.10 -12.72
N ASP A 78 34.67 15.39 -11.64
CA ASP A 78 35.37 14.20 -11.12
C ASP A 78 34.74 12.90 -11.56
N ARG A 79 33.57 12.96 -12.21
CA ARG A 79 32.84 11.77 -12.68
C ARG A 79 33.63 11.05 -13.77
N GLY A 80 33.68 9.75 -13.66
CA GLY A 80 34.37 8.88 -14.60
C GLY A 80 35.90 9.04 -14.58
N ARG A 81 36.44 9.88 -13.68
CA ARG A 81 37.90 10.08 -13.54
C ARG A 81 38.53 9.21 -12.49
N GLY A 82 37.74 8.63 -11.59
CA GLY A 82 38.23 7.79 -10.51
C GLY A 82 38.43 6.36 -10.97
N THR A 83 39.58 5.77 -10.72
CA THR A 83 39.77 4.32 -10.73
C THR A 83 39.23 3.77 -9.43
N HIS A 84 37.92 3.53 -9.39
CA HIS A 84 37.27 2.96 -8.20
C HIS A 84 37.43 1.43 -8.13
N ALA A 85 38.62 0.92 -8.40
CA ALA A 85 38.91 -0.51 -8.37
C ALA A 85 37.89 -1.39 -9.16
N GLY A 86 37.49 -0.90 -10.34
CA GLY A 86 36.53 -1.57 -11.22
C GLY A 86 35.04 -1.31 -10.92
N LYS A 87 34.73 -0.46 -9.94
CA LYS A 87 33.35 -0.06 -9.61
C LYS A 87 32.88 1.16 -10.41
N THR A 88 31.58 1.22 -10.67
CA THR A 88 30.95 2.37 -11.30
C THR A 88 30.71 3.50 -10.30
N ASP A 89 30.54 4.75 -10.77
CA ASP A 89 30.15 5.89 -9.92
C ASP A 89 28.86 5.58 -9.13
N PHE A 90 27.92 4.86 -9.75
CA PHE A 90 26.67 4.45 -9.09
C PHE A 90 26.90 3.49 -7.92
N GLU A 91 27.76 2.48 -8.09
CA GLU A 91 28.11 1.56 -7.00
C GLU A 91 28.78 2.31 -5.84
N MET A 92 29.69 3.24 -6.16
CA MET A 92 30.36 4.06 -5.14
C MET A 92 29.42 4.96 -4.35
N LEU A 93 28.35 5.48 -4.98
CA LEU A 93 27.37 6.32 -4.31
C LEU A 93 26.57 5.55 -3.24
N PHE A 94 26.37 4.25 -3.42
CA PHE A 94 25.50 3.43 -2.56
C PHE A 94 26.25 2.43 -1.68
N GLU A 95 27.51 2.14 -1.98
CA GLU A 95 28.28 1.16 -1.21
C GLU A 95 28.59 1.63 0.21
N PHE A 96 28.91 2.91 0.37
CA PHE A 96 29.18 3.51 1.67
C PHE A 96 28.56 4.90 1.77
N VAL A 97 27.52 5.01 2.56
CA VAL A 97 26.74 6.25 2.76
C VAL A 97 26.97 6.88 4.13
N ALA A 98 28.15 6.72 4.72
CA ALA A 98 28.51 7.07 6.09
C ALA A 98 27.97 6.07 7.14
N THR A 99 28.01 6.45 8.41
CA THR A 99 27.62 5.57 9.54
C THR A 99 26.12 5.48 9.64
N VAL A 100 25.57 4.35 9.18
CA VAL A 100 24.15 4.00 9.27
C VAL A 100 24.00 2.57 9.80
N ASP A 101 22.82 2.21 10.25
CA ASP A 101 22.49 0.84 10.63
C ASP A 101 22.12 0.02 9.38
N ASP A 102 23.03 -0.82 8.92
CA ASP A 102 22.83 -1.73 7.77
C ASP A 102 22.18 -3.06 8.15
N THR A 103 21.90 -3.30 9.44
CA THR A 103 21.32 -4.55 9.95
C THR A 103 20.06 -4.98 9.18
N PRO A 104 19.11 -4.09 8.83
CA PRO A 104 17.92 -4.48 8.07
C PRO A 104 18.23 -5.09 6.71
N TYR A 105 19.27 -4.59 6.02
CA TYR A 105 19.71 -5.13 4.73
C TYR A 105 20.38 -6.50 4.88
N MET A 106 21.14 -6.70 5.95
CA MET A 106 21.77 -8.00 6.27
C MET A 106 20.77 -9.10 6.57
N CYS A 107 19.53 -8.74 6.93
CA CYS A 107 18.43 -9.70 7.16
C CYS A 107 17.73 -10.17 5.88
N VAL A 108 17.98 -9.56 4.71
CA VAL A 108 17.33 -9.96 3.44
C VAL A 108 17.54 -11.45 3.12
N PRO A 109 18.75 -12.02 3.18
CA PRO A 109 18.96 -13.45 2.95
C PRO A 109 18.16 -14.34 3.90
N ALA A 110 18.09 -13.99 5.18
CA ALA A 110 17.32 -14.73 6.19
C ALA A 110 15.81 -14.66 5.91
N ALA A 111 15.31 -13.50 5.48
CA ALA A 111 13.90 -13.33 5.09
C ALA A 111 13.55 -14.19 3.87
N LEU A 112 14.39 -14.21 2.84
CA LEU A 112 14.21 -15.06 1.66
C LEU A 112 14.25 -16.54 2.00
N ASP A 113 15.16 -16.94 2.89
CA ASP A 113 15.27 -18.32 3.36
C ASP A 113 14.04 -18.76 4.18
N PHE A 114 13.53 -17.89 5.07
CA PHE A 114 12.27 -18.11 5.78
C PHE A 114 11.10 -18.30 4.81
N ARG A 115 10.94 -17.42 3.83
CA ARG A 115 9.90 -17.51 2.81
C ARG A 115 9.96 -18.84 2.05
N LYS A 116 11.17 -19.24 1.67
CA LYS A 116 11.39 -20.49 0.91
C LYS A 116 11.15 -21.74 1.75
N ARG A 117 11.73 -21.83 2.95
CA ARG A 117 11.75 -23.06 3.74
C ARG A 117 10.58 -23.23 4.69
N ILE A 118 10.08 -22.12 5.24
CA ILE A 118 9.01 -22.15 6.23
C ILE A 118 7.66 -21.91 5.58
N CYS A 119 7.57 -20.90 4.69
CA CYS A 119 6.30 -20.53 4.05
C CYS A 119 5.99 -21.28 2.75
N GLY A 120 6.86 -22.20 2.31
CA GLY A 120 6.64 -23.01 1.10
C GLY A 120 7.02 -22.31 -0.22
N GLY A 121 7.66 -21.14 -0.17
CA GLY A 121 8.15 -20.39 -1.34
C GLY A 121 7.17 -19.34 -1.83
N GLU A 122 7.60 -18.56 -2.83
CA GLU A 122 6.88 -17.38 -3.30
C GLU A 122 5.46 -17.69 -3.82
N ASP A 123 5.32 -18.76 -4.61
CA ASP A 123 4.00 -19.10 -5.19
C ASP A 123 2.97 -19.47 -4.11
N ALA A 124 3.39 -20.21 -3.08
CA ALA A 124 2.55 -20.57 -1.95
C ALA A 124 2.12 -19.31 -1.17
N ILE A 125 3.08 -18.41 -0.93
CA ILE A 125 2.84 -17.14 -0.23
C ILE A 125 1.86 -16.29 -1.04
N TYR A 126 2.12 -16.02 -2.31
CA TYR A 126 1.24 -15.19 -3.15
C TYR A 126 -0.16 -15.76 -3.22
N LYS A 127 -0.28 -17.08 -3.42
CA LYS A 127 -1.59 -17.74 -3.43
C LYS A 127 -2.35 -17.52 -2.13
N TYR A 128 -1.71 -17.74 -0.98
CA TYR A 128 -2.33 -17.55 0.32
C TYR A 128 -2.74 -16.09 0.54
N LEU A 129 -1.81 -15.15 0.33
CA LEU A 129 -2.05 -13.72 0.54
C LEU A 129 -3.22 -13.18 -0.30
N HIS A 130 -3.27 -13.59 -1.57
CA HIS A 130 -4.33 -13.16 -2.48
C HIS A 130 -5.67 -13.79 -2.11
N THR A 131 -5.69 -15.09 -1.82
CA THR A 131 -6.90 -15.79 -1.39
C THR A 131 -7.48 -15.18 -0.12
N ILE A 132 -6.68 -15.03 0.93
CA ILE A 132 -7.15 -14.50 2.21
C ILE A 132 -7.59 -13.03 2.11
N ALA A 133 -6.96 -12.22 1.26
CA ALA A 133 -7.37 -10.85 1.02
C ALA A 133 -8.71 -10.77 0.26
N GLN A 134 -8.91 -11.62 -0.75
CA GLN A 134 -10.14 -11.68 -1.54
C GLN A 134 -11.31 -12.17 -0.69
N GLU A 135 -11.18 -13.34 -0.08
CA GLU A 135 -12.23 -13.95 0.77
C GLU A 135 -12.53 -13.08 1.99
N GLY A 136 -11.49 -12.59 2.69
CA GLY A 136 -11.65 -11.71 3.84
C GLY A 136 -12.31 -10.37 3.48
N GLY A 137 -11.98 -9.80 2.32
CA GLY A 137 -12.64 -8.59 1.82
C GLY A 137 -14.11 -8.81 1.55
N ASP A 138 -14.48 -9.93 0.94
CA ASP A 138 -15.87 -10.29 0.64
C ASP A 138 -16.67 -10.55 1.94
N VAL A 139 -16.07 -11.23 2.91
CA VAL A 139 -16.68 -11.45 4.24
C VAL A 139 -16.96 -10.13 4.95
N VAL A 140 -15.97 -9.22 4.98
CA VAL A 140 -16.16 -7.89 5.59
C VAL A 140 -17.24 -7.09 4.86
N ALA A 141 -17.24 -7.09 3.52
CA ALA A 141 -18.27 -6.42 2.73
C ALA A 141 -19.67 -6.95 3.04
N GLN A 142 -19.83 -8.28 3.18
CA GLN A 142 -21.09 -8.90 3.58
C GLN A 142 -21.52 -8.47 4.99
N ILE A 143 -20.60 -8.43 5.96
CA ILE A 143 -20.90 -8.05 7.37
C ILE A 143 -21.37 -6.59 7.45
N VAL A 144 -20.75 -5.69 6.69
CA VAL A 144 -21.11 -4.26 6.70
C VAL A 144 -22.20 -3.89 5.68
N GLY A 145 -22.63 -4.85 4.85
CA GLY A 145 -23.69 -4.66 3.85
C GLY A 145 -23.30 -3.77 2.67
N THR A 146 -22.07 -3.92 2.18
CA THR A 146 -21.50 -3.08 1.11
C THR A 146 -20.73 -3.90 0.08
N ASP A 147 -19.77 -3.28 -0.62
CA ASP A 147 -18.99 -3.91 -1.68
C ASP A 147 -17.48 -3.72 -1.48
N VAL A 148 -16.71 -4.56 -2.15
CA VAL A 148 -15.27 -4.44 -2.32
C VAL A 148 -14.96 -3.52 -3.50
N MET A 149 -13.91 -2.72 -3.40
CA MET A 149 -13.44 -1.86 -4.50
C MET A 149 -13.01 -2.67 -5.72
N GLN A 150 -13.50 -2.26 -6.87
CA GLN A 150 -13.18 -2.84 -8.18
C GLN A 150 -12.94 -1.73 -9.20
N GLU A 151 -12.38 -2.08 -10.36
CA GLU A 151 -12.23 -1.14 -11.48
C GLU A 151 -13.58 -0.66 -11.99
N PRO A 152 -13.69 0.62 -12.37
CA PRO A 152 -14.87 1.13 -13.06
C PRO A 152 -15.10 0.38 -14.37
N GLY A 153 -16.37 0.02 -14.65
CA GLY A 153 -16.75 -0.57 -15.93
C GLY A 153 -16.57 -2.08 -16.07
N LEU A 154 -16.23 -2.79 -14.98
CA LEU A 154 -16.36 -4.24 -14.93
C LEU A 154 -17.84 -4.64 -15.08
N SER A 155 -18.29 -4.79 -16.33
CA SER A 155 -19.67 -5.18 -16.66
C SER A 155 -19.86 -6.69 -16.72
N ASN A 156 -18.76 -7.46 -16.78
CA ASN A 156 -18.81 -8.91 -16.80
C ASN A 156 -18.60 -9.49 -15.38
N PRO A 157 -19.62 -10.13 -14.77
CA PRO A 157 -19.48 -10.70 -13.43
C PRO A 157 -18.47 -11.85 -13.34
N PHE A 158 -18.00 -12.37 -14.49
CA PHE A 158 -16.98 -13.42 -14.54
C PHE A 158 -15.55 -12.86 -14.78
N GLN A 159 -15.41 -11.56 -14.95
CA GLN A 159 -14.11 -10.92 -15.09
C GLN A 159 -13.55 -10.61 -13.71
N GLU A 160 -12.40 -11.20 -13.37
CA GLU A 160 -11.68 -10.84 -12.17
C GLU A 160 -11.15 -9.41 -12.23
N SER A 161 -11.31 -8.68 -11.14
CA SER A 161 -10.74 -7.35 -10.96
C SER A 161 -9.22 -7.42 -10.81
N ASP A 162 -8.48 -6.68 -11.64
CA ASP A 162 -7.02 -6.63 -11.56
C ASP A 162 -6.55 -5.98 -10.24
N ILE A 163 -7.28 -5.00 -9.70
CA ILE A 163 -6.94 -4.39 -8.41
C ILE A 163 -7.17 -5.33 -7.22
N ARG A 164 -7.90 -6.42 -7.41
CA ARG A 164 -8.05 -7.48 -6.40
C ARG A 164 -6.97 -8.56 -6.46
N ARG A 165 -6.10 -8.55 -7.50
CA ARG A 165 -5.00 -9.51 -7.64
C ARG A 165 -3.78 -9.11 -6.80
N CYS A 166 -4.01 -8.84 -5.54
CA CYS A 166 -2.96 -8.51 -4.59
C CYS A 166 -3.39 -8.88 -3.17
N ALA A 167 -2.47 -8.74 -2.23
CA ALA A 167 -2.72 -9.04 -0.82
C ALA A 167 -3.42 -7.90 -0.06
N MET A 168 -3.94 -6.90 -0.76
CA MET A 168 -4.64 -5.77 -0.15
C MET A 168 -6.04 -5.66 -0.74
N VAL A 169 -7.00 -5.34 0.11
CA VAL A 169 -8.39 -5.15 -0.27
C VAL A 169 -8.94 -3.89 0.38
N ASN A 170 -9.81 -3.19 -0.35
CA ASN A 170 -10.50 -2.01 0.15
C ASN A 170 -11.99 -2.31 0.16
N VAL A 171 -12.60 -2.24 1.34
CA VAL A 171 -14.03 -2.48 1.54
C VAL A 171 -14.71 -1.15 1.80
N ARG A 172 -15.80 -0.88 1.06
CA ARG A 172 -16.63 0.30 1.28
C ARG A 172 -17.33 0.19 2.64
N MET A 173 -17.30 1.27 3.41
CA MET A 173 -18.05 1.35 4.66
C MET A 173 -19.42 1.98 4.41
N PRO A 174 -20.44 1.68 5.25
CA PRO A 174 -21.77 2.27 5.12
C PRO A 174 -21.81 3.74 5.61
N LEU A 175 -20.81 4.54 5.20
CA LEU A 175 -20.67 5.97 5.51
C LEU A 175 -20.31 6.72 4.24
N ALA A 176 -21.18 7.67 3.85
CA ALA A 176 -20.98 8.52 2.69
C ALA A 176 -20.65 9.96 3.10
N PHE A 177 -19.88 10.66 2.26
CA PHE A 177 -19.53 12.05 2.46
C PHE A 177 -20.04 12.89 1.31
N LYS A 178 -20.76 13.97 1.63
CA LYS A 178 -21.27 14.94 0.66
C LYS A 178 -20.44 16.21 0.73
N ASP A 179 -19.99 16.70 -0.41
CA ASP A 179 -19.49 18.04 -0.52
C ASP A 179 -20.69 19.00 -0.63
N ASP A 180 -20.66 20.10 0.13
CA ASP A 180 -21.71 21.12 0.11
C ASP A 180 -21.80 21.83 -1.26
N LYS A 181 -20.83 21.62 -2.16
CA LYS A 181 -20.65 22.32 -3.43
C LYS A 181 -20.79 21.45 -4.68
N GLU A 182 -20.73 20.12 -4.58
CA GLU A 182 -20.77 19.23 -5.73
C GLU A 182 -21.78 18.09 -5.54
N VAL A 183 -22.59 17.88 -6.57
CA VAL A 183 -23.41 16.65 -6.68
C VAL A 183 -22.50 15.56 -7.22
N ASN A 184 -22.04 14.65 -6.36
CA ASN A 184 -21.31 13.49 -6.78
C ASN A 184 -22.30 12.40 -7.26
N PRO A 185 -22.37 12.08 -8.57
CA PRO A 185 -23.32 11.10 -9.11
C PRO A 185 -23.06 9.67 -8.60
N HIS A 186 -21.93 9.40 -7.96
CA HIS A 186 -21.56 8.10 -7.41
C HIS A 186 -21.97 7.91 -5.94
N VAL A 187 -22.51 8.97 -5.30
CA VAL A 187 -23.07 8.86 -3.95
C VAL A 187 -24.58 8.66 -4.10
N PRO A 188 -25.15 7.53 -3.64
CA PRO A 188 -26.58 7.29 -3.69
C PRO A 188 -27.38 8.40 -2.99
N ASP A 189 -28.63 8.61 -3.43
CA ASP A 189 -29.55 9.48 -2.74
C ASP A 189 -29.71 9.03 -1.29
N PRO A 190 -29.41 9.91 -0.30
CA PRO A 190 -29.49 9.56 1.12
C PRO A 190 -30.89 9.08 1.56
N SER A 191 -31.93 9.51 0.85
CA SER A 191 -33.32 9.12 1.14
C SER A 191 -33.63 7.66 0.81
N SER A 192 -32.77 7.01 -0.02
CA SER A 192 -32.96 5.64 -0.49
C SER A 192 -31.96 4.63 0.09
N SER A 193 -31.00 5.09 0.93
CA SER A 193 -29.88 4.28 1.38
C SER A 193 -29.87 4.12 2.91
N PRO A 194 -29.54 2.93 3.44
CA PRO A 194 -29.32 2.71 4.87
C PRO A 194 -28.02 3.38 5.37
N PHE A 195 -27.34 4.15 4.53
CA PHE A 195 -26.03 4.73 4.81
C PHE A 195 -26.15 6.08 5.52
N SER A 196 -25.28 6.31 6.51
CA SER A 196 -25.17 7.63 7.16
C SER A 196 -24.43 8.59 6.23
N LEU A 197 -25.05 9.76 5.99
CA LEU A 197 -24.46 10.82 5.17
C LEU A 197 -23.89 11.91 6.06
N LEU A 198 -22.60 12.21 5.85
CA LEU A 198 -21.82 13.19 6.61
C LEU A 198 -21.32 14.30 5.67
N SER A 199 -20.86 15.42 6.23
CA SER A 199 -20.16 16.43 5.44
C SER A 199 -18.73 15.98 5.09
N MET A 200 -18.23 16.32 3.90
CA MET A 200 -16.84 15.99 3.49
C MET A 200 -15.79 16.60 4.43
N LYS A 201 -16.06 17.74 5.06
CA LYS A 201 -15.17 18.34 6.09
C LYS A 201 -15.01 17.47 7.34
N ASP A 202 -15.94 16.57 7.60
CA ASP A 202 -15.92 15.66 8.74
C ASP A 202 -15.18 14.35 8.41
N ALA A 203 -14.82 14.09 7.15
CA ALA A 203 -14.20 12.84 6.72
C ALA A 203 -12.90 12.55 7.47
N LYS A 204 -12.00 13.54 7.57
CA LYS A 204 -10.74 13.36 8.31
C LYS A 204 -10.98 13.14 9.82
N PRO A 205 -11.74 13.97 10.53
CA PRO A 205 -12.09 13.73 11.93
C PRO A 205 -12.71 12.36 12.20
N VAL A 206 -13.63 11.90 11.35
CA VAL A 206 -14.26 10.58 11.46
C VAL A 206 -13.22 9.46 11.30
N CYS A 207 -12.35 9.54 10.28
CA CYS A 207 -11.29 8.55 10.10
C CYS A 207 -10.35 8.48 11.30
N GLU A 208 -9.92 9.63 11.82
CA GLU A 208 -9.05 9.73 12.99
C GLU A 208 -9.71 9.16 14.25
N TRP A 209 -10.98 9.47 14.45
CA TRP A 209 -11.76 8.93 15.56
C TRP A 209 -11.89 7.41 15.47
N MET A 210 -12.29 6.85 14.32
CA MET A 210 -12.43 5.41 14.13
C MET A 210 -11.09 4.69 14.34
N GLN A 211 -9.99 5.22 13.80
CA GLN A 211 -8.66 4.64 14.01
C GLN A 211 -8.23 4.68 15.48
N SER A 212 -8.53 5.78 16.17
CA SER A 212 -8.29 5.89 17.63
C SER A 212 -9.09 4.84 18.42
N ARG A 213 -10.37 4.60 18.05
CA ARG A 213 -11.18 3.56 18.71
C ARG A 213 -10.61 2.17 18.47
N LEU A 214 -10.15 1.86 17.24
CA LEU A 214 -9.50 0.57 16.98
C LEU A 214 -8.31 0.33 17.91
N ILE A 215 -7.47 1.34 18.10
CA ILE A 215 -6.27 1.22 18.96
C ILE A 215 -6.67 1.13 20.43
N MET A 216 -7.54 2.01 20.92
CA MET A 216 -7.81 2.17 22.34
C MET A 216 -8.78 1.14 22.91
N GLU A 217 -9.71 0.64 22.11
CA GLU A 217 -10.79 -0.26 22.57
C GLU A 217 -10.61 -1.70 22.11
N TYR A 218 -9.88 -1.91 20.98
CA TYR A 218 -9.75 -3.23 20.36
C TYR A 218 -8.30 -3.69 20.17
N ASP A 219 -7.33 -2.90 20.62
CA ASP A 219 -5.88 -3.21 20.54
C ASP A 219 -5.45 -3.62 19.12
N THR A 220 -6.02 -2.97 18.11
CA THR A 220 -5.76 -3.29 16.69
C THR A 220 -5.66 -2.03 15.84
N PHE A 221 -5.25 -2.20 14.58
CA PHE A 221 -5.15 -1.11 13.61
C PHE A 221 -5.58 -1.55 12.22
N ALA A 222 -6.49 -0.77 11.62
CA ALA A 222 -6.80 -0.82 10.20
C ALA A 222 -6.97 0.60 9.66
N LYS A 223 -6.72 0.82 8.38
CA LYS A 223 -6.71 2.16 7.80
C LYS A 223 -8.06 2.51 7.21
N PHE A 224 -8.73 3.52 7.78
CA PHE A 224 -9.87 4.20 7.18
C PHE A 224 -9.41 5.40 6.36
N TYR A 225 -10.05 5.63 5.22
CA TYR A 225 -9.80 6.81 4.37
C TYR A 225 -11.00 7.14 3.48
N PRO A 226 -11.24 8.45 3.15
CA PRO A 226 -12.29 8.87 2.24
C PRO A 226 -11.79 8.76 0.80
N HIS A 227 -12.64 8.23 -0.09
CA HIS A 227 -12.40 8.20 -1.53
C HIS A 227 -13.72 8.13 -2.29
N GLY A 228 -13.87 8.95 -3.35
CA GLY A 228 -15.05 8.93 -4.22
C GLY A 228 -16.39 9.18 -3.50
N GLY A 229 -16.37 9.98 -2.42
CA GLY A 229 -17.55 10.26 -1.61
C GLY A 229 -17.92 9.20 -0.58
N TRP A 230 -17.09 8.17 -0.40
CA TRP A 230 -17.31 7.09 0.54
C TRP A 230 -16.16 6.94 1.53
N LEU A 231 -16.46 6.36 2.70
CA LEU A 231 -15.43 5.84 3.60
C LEU A 231 -15.03 4.43 3.15
N TRP A 232 -13.73 4.19 3.15
CA TRP A 232 -13.14 2.89 2.81
C TRP A 232 -12.30 2.36 3.95
N LEU A 233 -12.36 1.06 4.17
CA LEU A 233 -11.49 0.31 5.06
C LEU A 233 -10.50 -0.49 4.22
N ARG A 234 -9.18 -0.22 4.40
CA ARG A 234 -8.13 -1.01 3.78
C ARG A 234 -7.67 -2.11 4.70
N LEU A 235 -7.75 -3.33 4.21
CA LEU A 235 -7.28 -4.55 4.86
C LEU A 235 -6.11 -5.14 4.09
N SER A 236 -5.31 -5.95 4.76
CA SER A 236 -4.12 -6.60 4.18
C SER A 236 -4.15 -8.08 4.58
N GLY A 237 -4.13 -8.97 3.59
CA GLY A 237 -3.90 -10.38 3.82
C GLY A 237 -2.44 -10.63 4.19
N GLN A 238 -2.19 -11.28 5.31
CA GLN A 238 -0.85 -11.64 5.77
C GLN A 238 -0.79 -13.13 6.08
N ILE A 239 0.41 -13.71 6.05
CA ILE A 239 0.60 -15.17 6.24
C ILE A 239 0.16 -15.68 7.62
N TYR A 240 -0.07 -14.80 8.57
CA TYR A 240 -0.49 -15.11 9.94
C TYR A 240 -1.96 -14.77 10.22
N LEU A 241 -2.71 -14.32 9.21
CA LEU A 241 -4.14 -14.01 9.34
C LEU A 241 -4.98 -15.17 8.79
N GLU A 242 -6.11 -15.38 9.42
CA GLU A 242 -7.16 -16.34 9.06
C GLU A 242 -8.46 -15.60 8.74
N ILE A 243 -9.47 -16.29 8.23
CA ILE A 243 -10.73 -15.67 7.82
C ILE A 243 -11.48 -15.08 9.03
N GLU A 244 -11.32 -15.69 10.19
CA GLU A 244 -11.90 -15.26 11.46
C GLU A 244 -11.42 -13.88 11.90
N ASP A 245 -10.18 -13.50 11.54
CA ASP A 245 -9.64 -12.15 11.79
C ASP A 245 -10.40 -11.10 10.96
N PHE A 246 -10.79 -11.46 9.74
CA PHE A 246 -11.58 -10.58 8.88
C PHE A 246 -13.04 -10.49 9.35
N GLU A 247 -13.63 -11.58 9.80
CA GLU A 247 -14.95 -11.55 10.44
C GLU A 247 -14.95 -10.66 11.68
N TRP A 248 -13.93 -10.78 12.51
CA TRP A 248 -13.77 -9.98 13.72
C TRP A 248 -13.65 -8.49 13.40
N ILE A 249 -12.74 -8.09 12.52
CA ILE A 249 -12.57 -6.66 12.15
C ILE A 249 -13.79 -6.11 11.40
N GLY A 250 -14.49 -6.93 10.61
CA GLY A 250 -15.74 -6.58 9.93
C GLY A 250 -16.83 -6.20 10.92
N ASN A 251 -17.02 -6.99 11.98
CA ASN A 251 -17.98 -6.70 13.05
C ASN A 251 -17.62 -5.41 13.82
N ILE A 252 -16.35 -5.21 14.12
CA ILE A 252 -15.89 -3.96 14.75
C ILE A 252 -16.14 -2.76 13.83
N ALA A 253 -15.80 -2.87 12.55
CA ALA A 253 -16.01 -1.79 11.57
C ALA A 253 -17.51 -1.42 11.47
N ARG A 254 -18.42 -2.41 11.47
CA ARG A 254 -19.87 -2.20 11.51
C ARG A 254 -20.27 -1.40 12.75
N ILE A 255 -19.83 -1.83 13.94
CA ILE A 255 -20.13 -1.15 15.21
C ILE A 255 -19.60 0.30 15.18
N LEU A 256 -18.39 0.53 14.69
CA LEU A 256 -17.83 1.86 14.61
C LEU A 256 -18.60 2.75 13.62
N CYS A 257 -19.09 2.22 12.50
CA CYS A 257 -19.95 2.94 11.57
C CYS A 257 -21.29 3.34 12.21
N GLU A 258 -21.92 2.45 12.99
CA GLU A 258 -23.14 2.74 13.75
C GLU A 258 -22.91 3.86 14.78
N ARG A 259 -21.78 3.83 15.50
CA ARG A 259 -21.39 4.86 16.47
C ARG A 259 -21.11 6.20 15.81
N VAL A 260 -20.51 6.20 14.60
CA VAL A 260 -20.35 7.42 13.80
C VAL A 260 -21.71 7.98 13.39
N GLY A 261 -22.63 7.13 12.91
CA GLY A 261 -23.98 7.52 12.52
C GLY A 261 -24.79 8.10 13.69
N SER A 262 -24.57 7.63 14.91
CA SER A 262 -25.17 8.18 16.13
C SER A 262 -24.56 9.52 16.61
N GLY A 263 -23.48 9.98 15.98
CA GLY A 263 -22.79 11.22 16.33
C GLY A 263 -21.82 11.12 17.49
N GLU A 264 -21.44 9.92 17.93
CA GLU A 264 -20.53 9.74 19.07
C GLU A 264 -19.16 10.41 18.83
N TRP A 265 -18.65 10.41 17.61
CA TRP A 265 -17.38 11.04 17.22
C TRP A 265 -17.34 12.56 17.47
N LEU A 266 -18.51 13.23 17.59
CA LEU A 266 -18.63 14.66 17.92
C LEU A 266 -18.42 14.94 19.42
N GLN A 267 -18.52 13.92 20.25
CA GLN A 267 -18.33 14.08 21.68
C GLN A 267 -16.84 14.26 21.96
N LYS A 268 -16.43 15.41 22.52
CA LYS A 268 -15.05 15.62 22.94
C LYS A 268 -14.70 14.50 23.92
N SER A 269 -13.73 13.66 23.53
CA SER A 269 -13.14 12.70 24.47
C SER A 269 -12.72 13.46 25.72
N ARG A 270 -13.35 13.16 26.83
CA ARG A 270 -12.80 13.50 28.15
C ARG A 270 -11.63 12.55 28.37
N ILE A 271 -10.44 12.93 27.86
CA ILE A 271 -9.16 12.33 28.22
C ILE A 271 -8.69 13.03 29.48
#